data_00a6ddbcb05772dc6aa860cb6878694e
#
_entry.id   00a6ddbcb05772dc6aa860cb6878694e
#
_cell.length_a   1.000
_cell.length_b   1.000
_cell.length_c   1.000
_cell.angle_alpha   90.00
_cell.angle_beta   90.00
_cell.angle_gamma   90.00
#
_symmetry.space_group_name_H-M   'P 1'
#
loop_
_entity.id
_entity.type
_entity.pdbx_description
1 polymer ?
#
loop_
_entity_poly.entity_id
_entity_poly.type
_entity_poly.pdbx_seq_one_letter_code
_entity_poly.pdbx_strand_id
1 'polypeptide(L)'
;MTRTLAGKTVLMSGGSRGIGLAIALRAARDGANVVMLAKTAVPHPKLEGTVHTAVDEVERAGGKGLAVVGDVRNEDDVRTAVNAAVTAFGGIDIVVNNAGAIDLSSSEQLEMKRYDLMQDINTRGTFLLSKAAIPHLRAAGNPHILTLSPPLNMAPHWVGRHLGYTLSKYGMSLCTIGLAEELAADGIAANSLWPRTLIDTAAVRNVVGGAGRARSPQIMADAAYAVLTRDAKRCTANLFIDDEVLLDEGVTDLSVYSPAGFAGDLALDIFVDPA
;
A
#
# COMPACT_ATOMS: atom_id res chain seq x y z
N MET A 1 -14.89 -7.53 -20.04
CA MET A 1 -15.45 -6.52 -19.11
C MET A 1 -14.49 -5.36 -19.04
N THR A 2 -14.99 -4.13 -19.01
CA THR A 2 -14.12 -2.96 -18.84
C THR A 2 -13.52 -3.00 -17.42
N ARG A 3 -12.20 -2.92 -17.32
CA ARG A 3 -11.52 -2.86 -16.02
C ARG A 3 -11.85 -1.53 -15.35
N THR A 4 -12.45 -1.54 -14.17
CA THR A 4 -12.82 -0.32 -13.43
C THR A 4 -13.00 -0.62 -11.93
N LEU A 5 -12.75 0.38 -11.12
CA LEU A 5 -13.03 0.39 -9.68
C LEU A 5 -14.34 1.14 -9.35
N ALA A 6 -15.15 1.49 -10.33
CA ALA A 6 -16.42 2.19 -10.13
C ALA A 6 -17.32 1.43 -9.13
N GLY A 7 -17.76 2.14 -8.09
CA GLY A 7 -18.61 1.60 -7.03
C GLY A 7 -17.94 0.56 -6.10
N LYS A 8 -16.67 0.23 -6.29
CA LYS A 8 -15.91 -0.66 -5.42
C LYS A 8 -15.55 0.04 -4.11
N THR A 9 -15.61 -0.70 -3.01
CA THR A 9 -15.20 -0.19 -1.69
C THR A 9 -13.81 -0.66 -1.34
N VAL A 10 -12.90 0.32 -1.21
CA VAL A 10 -11.51 0.13 -0.82
C VAL A 10 -11.34 0.50 0.66
N LEU A 11 -10.97 -0.45 1.50
CA LEU A 11 -10.54 -0.21 2.88
C LEU A 11 -9.01 -0.14 2.91
N MET A 12 -8.47 1.00 3.35
CA MET A 12 -7.04 1.27 3.29
C MET A 12 -6.47 1.69 4.64
N SER A 13 -5.29 1.15 4.99
CA SER A 13 -4.48 1.68 6.08
C SER A 13 -3.45 2.69 5.57
N GLY A 14 -3.31 3.84 6.26
CA GLY A 14 -2.26 4.82 5.98
C GLY A 14 -2.45 5.65 4.70
N GLY A 15 -3.70 5.95 4.31
CA GLY A 15 -4.04 6.67 3.08
C GLY A 15 -3.90 8.20 3.13
N SER A 16 -3.44 8.80 4.22
CA SER A 16 -3.47 10.26 4.40
C SER A 16 -2.43 11.03 3.56
N ARG A 17 -1.47 10.37 2.92
CA ARG A 17 -0.40 10.96 2.09
C ARG A 17 0.34 9.92 1.27
N GLY A 18 1.27 10.40 0.41
CA GLY A 18 2.23 9.56 -0.31
C GLY A 18 1.58 8.51 -1.20
N ILE A 19 2.12 7.29 -1.22
CA ILE A 19 1.66 6.19 -2.07
C ILE A 19 0.18 5.84 -1.79
N GLY A 20 -0.20 5.74 -0.51
CA GLY A 20 -1.58 5.42 -0.15
C GLY A 20 -2.59 6.44 -0.65
N LEU A 21 -2.29 7.75 -0.54
CA LEU A 21 -3.14 8.80 -1.09
C LEU A 21 -3.21 8.71 -2.62
N ALA A 22 -2.09 8.50 -3.29
CA ALA A 22 -2.07 8.37 -4.75
C ALA A 22 -2.92 7.20 -5.24
N ILE A 23 -2.85 6.03 -4.58
CA ILE A 23 -3.71 4.85 -4.86
C ILE A 23 -5.19 5.20 -4.66
N ALA A 24 -5.52 5.87 -3.54
CA ALA A 24 -6.87 6.29 -3.22
C ALA A 24 -7.45 7.23 -4.29
N LEU A 25 -6.66 8.23 -4.70
CA LEU A 25 -7.08 9.18 -5.76
C LEU A 25 -7.23 8.51 -7.12
N ARG A 26 -6.38 7.52 -7.43
CA ARG A 26 -6.52 6.74 -8.67
C ARG A 26 -7.82 5.94 -8.68
N ALA A 27 -8.16 5.30 -7.58
CA ALA A 27 -9.42 4.58 -7.43
C ALA A 27 -10.63 5.54 -7.47
N ALA A 28 -10.52 6.69 -6.82
CA ALA A 28 -11.57 7.71 -6.77
C ALA A 28 -11.94 8.28 -8.16
N ARG A 29 -10.99 8.40 -9.09
CA ARG A 29 -11.24 8.83 -10.48
C ARG A 29 -12.19 7.89 -11.23
N ASP A 30 -12.27 6.64 -10.83
CA ASP A 30 -13.27 5.69 -11.35
C ASP A 30 -14.61 5.76 -10.60
N GLY A 31 -14.72 6.53 -9.52
CA GLY A 31 -15.91 6.58 -8.67
C GLY A 31 -15.92 5.50 -7.57
N ALA A 32 -14.76 5.07 -7.09
CA ALA A 32 -14.65 4.14 -5.97
C ALA A 32 -15.04 4.81 -4.63
N ASN A 33 -15.48 3.99 -3.68
CA ASN A 33 -15.59 4.36 -2.27
C ASN A 33 -14.26 4.06 -1.56
N VAL A 34 -13.72 5.00 -0.80
CA VAL A 34 -12.44 4.82 -0.11
C VAL A 34 -12.58 5.09 1.38
N VAL A 35 -12.34 4.09 2.19
CA VAL A 35 -12.31 4.17 3.65
C VAL A 35 -10.86 4.20 4.11
N MET A 36 -10.44 5.25 4.79
CA MET A 36 -9.06 5.44 5.22
C MET A 36 -8.93 5.32 6.73
N LEU A 37 -8.25 4.28 7.20
CA LEU A 37 -7.82 4.15 8.59
C LEU A 37 -6.43 4.80 8.76
N ALA A 38 -6.35 5.91 9.47
CA ALA A 38 -5.07 6.58 9.73
C ALA A 38 -5.11 7.39 11.04
N LYS A 39 -3.94 7.55 11.66
CA LYS A 39 -3.81 8.26 12.96
C LYS A 39 -3.81 9.78 12.84
N THR A 40 -3.39 10.31 11.70
CA THR A 40 -3.17 11.75 11.53
C THR A 40 -4.49 12.46 11.27
N ALA A 41 -5.14 12.94 12.33
CA ALA A 41 -6.38 13.72 12.26
C ALA A 41 -6.15 15.22 12.22
N VAL A 42 -5.03 15.70 12.78
CA VAL A 42 -4.67 17.12 12.82
C VAL A 42 -3.40 17.38 12.02
N PRO A 43 -3.25 18.58 11.43
CA PRO A 43 -2.03 18.92 10.69
C PRO A 43 -0.77 18.79 11.54
N HIS A 44 0.30 18.28 10.93
CA HIS A 44 1.61 18.12 11.55
C HIS A 44 2.61 19.07 10.90
N PRO A 45 3.48 19.79 11.65
CA PRO A 45 4.37 20.82 11.10
C PRO A 45 5.32 20.32 9.99
N LYS A 46 5.68 19.03 10.03
CA LYS A 46 6.64 18.42 9.10
C LYS A 46 6.02 17.42 8.12
N LEU A 47 4.71 17.15 8.23
CA LEU A 47 4.05 16.12 7.42
C LEU A 47 2.75 16.71 6.88
N GLU A 48 2.66 16.87 5.59
CA GLU A 48 1.48 17.35 4.90
C GLU A 48 0.34 16.33 4.97
N GLY A 49 -0.90 16.83 4.98
CA GLY A 49 -2.12 16.04 4.90
C GLY A 49 -2.54 15.37 6.21
N THR A 50 -3.83 15.21 6.34
CA THR A 50 -4.53 14.47 7.39
C THR A 50 -5.45 13.45 6.75
N VAL A 51 -6.05 12.55 7.52
CA VAL A 51 -7.07 11.63 6.99
C VAL A 51 -8.28 12.41 6.44
N HIS A 52 -8.60 13.55 7.03
CA HIS A 52 -9.71 14.40 6.59
C HIS A 52 -9.42 15.10 5.26
N THR A 53 -8.25 15.74 5.13
CA THR A 53 -7.86 16.37 3.84
C THR A 53 -7.74 15.36 2.71
N ALA A 54 -7.31 14.13 3.02
CA ALA A 54 -7.24 13.05 2.04
C ALA A 54 -8.64 12.61 1.55
N VAL A 55 -9.61 12.57 2.45
CA VAL A 55 -11.02 12.31 2.09
C VAL A 55 -11.57 13.42 1.19
N ASP A 56 -11.33 14.69 1.52
CA ASP A 56 -11.72 15.82 0.68
C ASP A 56 -11.10 15.72 -0.75
N GLU A 57 -9.86 15.21 -0.86
CA GLU A 57 -9.21 14.98 -2.14
C GLU A 57 -9.84 13.81 -2.92
N VAL A 58 -10.21 12.72 -2.24
CA VAL A 58 -10.94 11.59 -2.83
C VAL A 58 -12.28 12.06 -3.43
N GLU A 59 -13.03 12.88 -2.69
CA GLU A 59 -14.31 13.41 -3.16
C GLU A 59 -14.14 14.35 -4.35
N ARG A 60 -13.14 15.24 -4.31
CA ARG A 60 -12.80 16.09 -5.45
C ARG A 60 -12.34 15.30 -6.70
N ALA A 61 -11.76 14.11 -6.51
CA ALA A 61 -11.37 13.22 -7.60
C ALA A 61 -12.52 12.41 -8.19
N GLY A 62 -13.74 12.49 -7.60
CA GLY A 62 -14.95 11.82 -8.11
C GLY A 62 -15.35 10.56 -7.35
N GLY A 63 -14.62 10.17 -6.31
CA GLY A 63 -14.96 9.05 -5.43
C GLY A 63 -15.84 9.49 -4.25
N LYS A 64 -16.06 8.54 -3.31
CA LYS A 64 -16.63 8.82 -2.00
C LYS A 64 -15.61 8.47 -0.93
N GLY A 65 -15.33 9.41 -0.02
CA GLY A 65 -14.35 9.23 1.03
C GLY A 65 -14.98 8.99 2.40
N LEU A 66 -14.32 8.20 3.25
CA LEU A 66 -14.68 8.05 4.65
C LEU A 66 -13.40 8.02 5.52
N ALA A 67 -13.26 9.00 6.39
CA ALA A 67 -12.15 9.07 7.33
C ALA A 67 -12.46 8.27 8.60
N VAL A 68 -11.56 7.39 8.99
CA VAL A 68 -11.56 6.71 10.27
C VAL A 68 -10.25 7.02 10.99
N VAL A 69 -10.33 7.82 12.04
CA VAL A 69 -9.16 8.12 12.87
C VAL A 69 -8.89 6.93 13.77
N GLY A 70 -7.72 6.31 13.63
CA GLY A 70 -7.37 5.14 14.41
C GLY A 70 -5.99 4.57 14.07
N ASP A 71 -5.57 3.60 14.83
CA ASP A 71 -4.27 2.93 14.72
C ASP A 71 -4.46 1.48 14.21
N VAL A 72 -3.81 1.12 13.11
CA VAL A 72 -3.89 -0.22 12.54
C VAL A 72 -3.37 -1.33 13.50
N ARG A 73 -2.65 -0.95 14.57
CA ARG A 73 -2.21 -1.86 15.64
C ARG A 73 -3.34 -2.22 16.62
N ASN A 74 -4.38 -1.40 16.69
CA ASN A 74 -5.48 -1.57 17.63
C ASN A 74 -6.64 -2.34 16.96
N GLU A 75 -7.07 -3.44 17.58
CA GLU A 75 -8.14 -4.29 17.05
C GLU A 75 -9.50 -3.56 17.01
N ASP A 76 -9.78 -2.71 18.00
CA ASP A 76 -11.02 -1.96 18.06
C ASP A 76 -11.09 -0.88 16.99
N ASP A 77 -9.97 -0.20 16.71
CA ASP A 77 -9.89 0.78 15.63
C ASP A 77 -10.07 0.11 14.25
N VAL A 78 -9.43 -1.04 14.05
CA VAL A 78 -9.59 -1.82 12.82
C VAL A 78 -11.04 -2.30 12.66
N ARG A 79 -11.64 -2.83 13.73
CA ARG A 79 -13.06 -3.24 13.72
C ARG A 79 -13.98 -2.05 13.41
N THR A 80 -13.69 -0.89 13.98
CA THR A 80 -14.43 0.35 13.70
C THR A 80 -14.33 0.73 12.23
N ALA A 81 -13.15 0.64 11.62
CA ALA A 81 -12.96 0.94 10.19
C ALA A 81 -13.71 -0.03 9.28
N VAL A 82 -13.68 -1.33 9.59
CA VAL A 82 -14.44 -2.36 8.86
C VAL A 82 -15.95 -2.08 8.96
N ASN A 83 -16.46 -1.86 10.18
CA ASN A 83 -17.88 -1.59 10.40
C ASN A 83 -18.33 -0.31 9.70
N ALA A 84 -17.50 0.74 9.73
CA ALA A 84 -17.77 2.00 9.04
C ALA A 84 -17.86 1.80 7.51
N ALA A 85 -16.95 1.01 6.92
CA ALA A 85 -16.98 0.66 5.49
C ALA A 85 -18.29 -0.07 5.13
N VAL A 86 -18.66 -1.07 5.90
CA VAL A 86 -19.88 -1.89 5.67
C VAL A 86 -21.13 -1.04 5.83
N THR A 87 -21.18 -0.20 6.87
CA THR A 87 -22.36 0.67 7.13
C THR A 87 -22.53 1.72 6.05
N ALA A 88 -21.45 2.35 5.60
CA ALA A 88 -21.51 3.43 4.64
C ALA A 88 -21.69 2.96 3.20
N PHE A 89 -21.08 1.83 2.83
CA PHE A 89 -20.96 1.40 1.44
C PHE A 89 -21.45 -0.03 1.17
N GLY A 90 -21.95 -0.73 2.18
CA GLY A 90 -22.57 -2.05 2.03
C GLY A 90 -21.59 -3.24 2.03
N GLY A 91 -20.28 -3.02 2.02
CA GLY A 91 -19.28 -4.10 2.00
C GLY A 91 -17.86 -3.59 1.76
N ILE A 92 -16.94 -4.53 1.55
CA ILE A 92 -15.53 -4.27 1.23
C ILE A 92 -15.17 -5.17 0.05
N ASP A 93 -14.72 -4.56 -1.06
CA ASP A 93 -14.22 -5.28 -2.24
C ASP A 93 -12.69 -5.43 -2.21
N ILE A 94 -11.98 -4.44 -1.64
CA ILE A 94 -10.54 -4.33 -1.72
C ILE A 94 -9.98 -3.89 -0.36
N VAL A 95 -8.88 -4.55 0.07
CA VAL A 95 -8.05 -4.10 1.19
C VAL A 95 -6.71 -3.62 0.65
N VAL A 96 -6.24 -2.46 1.10
CA VAL A 96 -4.90 -1.96 0.81
C VAL A 96 -4.12 -1.78 2.11
N ASN A 97 -3.15 -2.65 2.35
CA ASN A 97 -2.22 -2.59 3.47
C ASN A 97 -1.05 -1.68 3.10
N ASN A 98 -1.20 -0.37 3.35
CA ASN A 98 -0.18 0.62 3.01
C ASN A 98 0.46 1.27 4.26
N ALA A 99 -0.18 1.25 5.43
CA ALA A 99 0.44 1.76 6.65
C ALA A 99 1.80 1.09 6.90
N GLY A 100 2.81 1.90 7.21
CA GLY A 100 4.15 1.39 7.46
C GLY A 100 4.96 2.31 8.37
N ALA A 101 5.88 1.70 9.11
CA ALA A 101 6.95 2.38 9.84
C ALA A 101 8.29 1.93 9.27
N ILE A 102 9.27 2.84 9.30
CA ILE A 102 10.61 2.61 8.79
C ILE A 102 11.64 3.06 9.83
N ASP A 103 12.63 2.23 10.04
CA ASP A 103 13.88 2.54 10.72
C ASP A 103 14.99 1.71 10.08
N LEU A 104 16.01 2.38 9.56
CA LEU A 104 17.10 1.77 8.80
C LEU A 104 18.39 1.62 9.63
N SER A 105 18.29 1.69 10.95
CA SER A 105 19.40 1.49 11.88
C SER A 105 19.95 0.06 11.77
N SER A 106 21.24 -0.10 12.07
CA SER A 106 21.85 -1.41 12.23
C SER A 106 21.25 -2.15 13.43
N SER A 107 21.45 -3.47 13.50
CA SER A 107 20.92 -4.28 14.60
C SER A 107 21.40 -3.81 15.99
N GLU A 108 22.62 -3.32 16.07
CA GLU A 108 23.19 -2.79 17.33
C GLU A 108 22.57 -1.45 17.75
N GLN A 109 22.21 -0.60 16.77
CA GLN A 109 21.69 0.76 17.02
C GLN A 109 20.17 0.83 17.12
N LEU A 110 19.48 -0.20 16.63
CA LEU A 110 18.01 -0.20 16.57
C LEU A 110 17.43 -0.34 17.99
N GLU A 111 16.76 0.71 18.46
CA GLU A 111 16.04 0.65 19.74
C GLU A 111 14.85 -0.31 19.64
N MET A 112 14.67 -1.20 20.63
CA MET A 112 13.60 -2.20 20.63
C MET A 112 12.20 -1.57 20.49
N LYS A 113 11.93 -0.40 21.05
CA LYS A 113 10.66 0.31 20.83
C LYS A 113 10.40 0.67 19.36
N ARG A 114 11.47 0.87 18.56
CA ARG A 114 11.36 1.13 17.11
C ARG A 114 11.17 -0.16 16.35
N TYR A 115 11.87 -1.23 16.77
CA TYR A 115 11.65 -2.58 16.27
C TYR A 115 10.20 -3.01 16.48
N ASP A 116 9.69 -2.94 17.71
CA ASP A 116 8.32 -3.30 18.06
C ASP A 116 7.30 -2.49 17.24
N LEU A 117 7.53 -1.17 17.10
CA LEU A 117 6.68 -0.30 16.30
C LEU A 117 6.60 -0.76 14.83
N MET A 118 7.74 -1.15 14.24
CA MET A 118 7.77 -1.67 12.87
C MET A 118 7.04 -3.00 12.74
N GLN A 119 7.25 -3.94 13.67
CA GLN A 119 6.54 -5.23 13.66
C GLN A 119 5.05 -5.05 13.84
N ASP A 120 4.63 -4.20 14.77
CA ASP A 120 3.22 -3.96 15.08
C ASP A 120 2.47 -3.29 13.92
N ILE A 121 3.08 -2.29 13.26
CA ILE A 121 2.42 -1.59 12.15
C ILE A 121 2.50 -2.42 10.87
N ASN A 122 3.71 -2.85 10.49
CA ASN A 122 3.96 -3.47 9.19
C ASN A 122 3.37 -4.88 9.15
N THR A 123 3.90 -5.81 9.96
CA THR A 123 3.51 -7.23 9.92
C THR A 123 2.15 -7.46 10.58
N ARG A 124 2.02 -7.12 11.88
CA ARG A 124 0.80 -7.37 12.64
C ARG A 124 -0.38 -6.58 12.10
N GLY A 125 -0.17 -5.30 11.74
CA GLY A 125 -1.23 -4.44 11.19
C GLY A 125 -1.75 -4.94 9.84
N THR A 126 -0.86 -5.42 8.95
CA THR A 126 -1.23 -6.07 7.68
C THR A 126 -2.10 -7.30 7.92
N PHE A 127 -1.68 -8.19 8.81
CA PHE A 127 -2.46 -9.38 9.15
C PHE A 127 -3.81 -9.02 9.76
N LEU A 128 -3.84 -8.09 10.71
CA LEU A 128 -5.04 -7.70 11.44
C LEU A 128 -6.11 -7.08 10.53
N LEU A 129 -5.72 -6.12 9.68
CA LEU A 129 -6.66 -5.46 8.76
C LEU A 129 -7.19 -6.46 7.73
N SER A 130 -6.33 -7.29 7.15
CA SER A 130 -6.72 -8.33 6.21
C SER A 130 -7.69 -9.32 6.85
N LYS A 131 -7.33 -9.89 8.02
CA LYS A 131 -8.17 -10.81 8.79
C LYS A 131 -9.57 -10.24 9.05
N ALA A 132 -9.66 -8.99 9.49
CA ALA A 132 -10.93 -8.35 9.82
C ALA A 132 -11.83 -8.15 8.59
N ALA A 133 -11.24 -7.97 7.40
CA ALA A 133 -11.97 -7.75 6.15
C ALA A 133 -12.39 -9.05 5.42
N ILE A 134 -11.75 -10.20 5.68
CA ILE A 134 -12.02 -11.48 4.99
C ILE A 134 -13.50 -11.82 4.88
N PRO A 135 -14.33 -11.73 5.96
CA PRO A 135 -15.76 -12.08 5.87
C PRO A 135 -16.51 -11.24 4.83
N HIS A 136 -16.10 -9.99 4.62
CA HIS A 136 -16.71 -9.06 3.66
C HIS A 136 -16.17 -9.27 2.25
N LEU A 137 -14.88 -9.56 2.11
CA LEU A 137 -14.24 -9.88 0.83
C LEU A 137 -14.85 -11.13 0.18
N ARG A 138 -15.29 -12.12 0.96
CA ARG A 138 -16.02 -13.32 0.44
C ARG A 138 -17.32 -12.98 -0.29
N ALA A 139 -17.95 -11.87 0.05
CA ALA A 139 -19.18 -11.41 -0.59
C ALA A 139 -18.92 -10.53 -1.82
N ALA A 140 -17.69 -10.15 -2.09
CA ALA A 140 -17.33 -9.28 -3.20
C ALA A 140 -17.20 -10.06 -4.53
N GLY A 141 -17.49 -9.38 -5.65
CA GLY A 141 -17.45 -10.01 -6.97
C GLY A 141 -16.03 -10.19 -7.54
N ASN A 142 -15.06 -9.38 -7.10
CA ASN A 142 -13.65 -9.43 -7.51
C ASN A 142 -12.77 -8.95 -6.36
N PRO A 143 -12.64 -9.76 -5.28
CA PRO A 143 -11.99 -9.33 -4.04
C PRO A 143 -10.47 -9.36 -4.12
N HIS A 144 -9.83 -8.28 -3.64
CA HIS A 144 -8.38 -8.15 -3.61
C HIS A 144 -7.85 -7.70 -2.25
N ILE A 145 -6.72 -8.27 -1.85
CA ILE A 145 -5.84 -7.74 -0.80
C ILE A 145 -4.54 -7.31 -1.49
N LEU A 146 -4.21 -6.03 -1.42
CA LEU A 146 -2.95 -5.48 -1.92
C LEU A 146 -2.10 -4.99 -0.76
N THR A 147 -0.88 -5.49 -0.67
CA THR A 147 0.06 -5.14 0.40
C THR A 147 1.26 -4.39 -0.19
N LEU A 148 1.61 -3.22 0.39
CA LEU A 148 2.79 -2.45 -0.02
C LEU A 148 4.03 -3.05 0.64
N SER A 149 4.53 -4.16 0.06
CA SER A 149 5.67 -4.91 0.57
C SER A 149 6.53 -5.48 -0.56
N PRO A 150 7.85 -5.68 -0.31
CA PRO A 150 8.81 -6.05 -1.33
C PRO A 150 8.73 -7.53 -1.74
N PRO A 151 9.34 -7.91 -2.88
CA PRO A 151 9.66 -9.29 -3.15
C PRO A 151 10.59 -9.87 -2.08
N LEU A 152 10.54 -11.19 -1.87
CA LEU A 152 11.39 -11.88 -0.90
C LEU A 152 12.79 -12.14 -1.50
N ASN A 153 13.59 -11.11 -1.64
CA ASN A 153 14.98 -11.22 -2.05
C ASN A 153 15.85 -11.69 -0.88
N MET A 154 16.20 -12.97 -0.85
CA MET A 154 16.94 -13.60 0.25
C MET A 154 18.47 -13.40 0.15
N ALA A 155 18.96 -12.57 -0.77
CA ALA A 155 20.39 -12.25 -0.82
C ALA A 155 20.85 -11.64 0.50
N PRO A 156 21.99 -12.10 1.07
CA PRO A 156 22.43 -11.69 2.41
C PRO A 156 22.58 -10.19 2.59
N HIS A 157 22.98 -9.46 1.54
CA HIS A 157 23.12 -8.01 1.60
C HIS A 157 21.79 -7.28 1.75
N TRP A 158 20.67 -7.81 1.22
CA TRP A 158 19.34 -7.26 1.44
C TRP A 158 18.81 -7.62 2.83
N VAL A 159 18.95 -8.87 3.23
CA VAL A 159 18.47 -9.34 4.55
C VAL A 159 19.19 -8.61 5.67
N GLY A 160 20.53 -8.46 5.57
CA GLY A 160 21.38 -7.97 6.65
C GLY A 160 21.52 -6.44 6.72
N ARG A 161 21.26 -5.71 5.64
CA ARG A 161 21.53 -4.27 5.58
C ARG A 161 20.73 -3.47 6.63
N HIS A 162 19.46 -3.83 6.84
CA HIS A 162 18.53 -3.21 7.78
C HIS A 162 17.64 -4.28 8.40
N LEU A 163 18.22 -5.23 9.13
CA LEU A 163 17.57 -6.48 9.54
C LEU A 163 16.21 -6.26 10.22
N GLY A 164 16.10 -5.31 11.15
CA GLY A 164 14.83 -5.03 11.84
C GLY A 164 13.72 -4.59 10.88
N TYR A 165 14.05 -3.74 9.90
CA TYR A 165 13.10 -3.31 8.86
C TYR A 165 12.78 -4.45 7.91
N THR A 166 13.80 -5.19 7.46
CA THR A 166 13.63 -6.35 6.58
C THR A 166 12.67 -7.37 7.17
N LEU A 167 12.85 -7.75 8.45
CA LEU A 167 11.94 -8.69 9.13
C LEU A 167 10.49 -8.21 9.10
N SER A 168 10.25 -6.91 9.34
CA SER A 168 8.90 -6.37 9.32
C SER A 168 8.29 -6.34 7.91
N LYS A 169 9.06 -5.95 6.89
CA LYS A 169 8.57 -5.89 5.50
C LYS A 169 8.40 -7.27 4.87
N TYR A 170 9.33 -8.19 5.12
CA TYR A 170 9.19 -9.58 4.68
C TYR A 170 8.04 -10.29 5.40
N GLY A 171 7.76 -9.94 6.66
CA GLY A 171 6.55 -10.39 7.35
C GLY A 171 5.26 -10.01 6.62
N MET A 172 5.18 -8.78 6.03
CA MET A 172 4.05 -8.38 5.18
C MET A 172 3.97 -9.23 3.90
N SER A 173 5.11 -9.49 3.25
CA SER A 173 5.14 -10.32 2.03
C SER A 173 4.77 -11.78 2.32
N LEU A 174 5.20 -12.33 3.46
CA LEU A 174 4.77 -13.65 3.92
C LEU A 174 3.27 -13.70 4.22
N CYS A 175 2.69 -12.64 4.83
CA CYS A 175 1.23 -12.52 4.98
C CYS A 175 0.53 -12.57 3.61
N THR A 176 1.09 -11.89 2.61
CA THR A 176 0.52 -11.88 1.24
C THR A 176 0.49 -13.29 0.65
N ILE A 177 1.61 -14.02 0.68
CA ILE A 177 1.70 -15.38 0.14
C ILE A 177 0.79 -16.33 0.92
N GLY A 178 0.80 -16.26 2.26
CA GLY A 178 -0.01 -17.11 3.11
C GLY A 178 -1.52 -16.88 2.90
N LEU A 179 -1.96 -15.62 2.83
CA LEU A 179 -3.35 -15.28 2.57
C LEU A 179 -3.79 -15.68 1.15
N ALA A 180 -2.90 -15.59 0.16
CA ALA A 180 -3.20 -16.04 -1.20
C ALA A 180 -3.54 -17.53 -1.25
N GLU A 181 -2.79 -18.36 -0.54
CA GLU A 181 -3.04 -19.81 -0.44
C GLU A 181 -4.29 -20.12 0.40
N GLU A 182 -4.38 -19.52 1.60
CA GLU A 182 -5.50 -19.75 2.53
C GLU A 182 -6.86 -19.38 1.92
N LEU A 183 -6.91 -18.31 1.12
CA LEU A 183 -8.14 -17.75 0.58
C LEU A 183 -8.40 -18.12 -0.90
N ALA A 184 -7.58 -19.01 -1.46
CA ALA A 184 -7.71 -19.45 -2.86
C ALA A 184 -9.09 -20.04 -3.17
N ALA A 185 -9.62 -20.86 -2.27
CA ALA A 185 -10.96 -21.47 -2.41
C ALA A 185 -12.09 -20.44 -2.37
N ASP A 186 -11.89 -19.31 -1.69
CA ASP A 186 -12.83 -18.18 -1.63
C ASP A 186 -12.72 -17.26 -2.88
N GLY A 187 -11.73 -17.47 -3.73
CA GLY A 187 -11.45 -16.63 -4.91
C GLY A 187 -10.98 -15.22 -4.55
N ILE A 188 -10.41 -15.03 -3.36
CA ILE A 188 -9.86 -13.76 -2.90
C ILE A 188 -8.39 -13.69 -3.29
N ALA A 189 -8.01 -12.70 -4.08
CA ALA A 189 -6.62 -12.46 -4.45
C ALA A 189 -5.85 -11.76 -3.32
N ALA A 190 -4.63 -12.20 -3.07
CA ALA A 190 -3.66 -11.46 -2.26
C ALA A 190 -2.36 -11.29 -3.05
N ASN A 191 -1.95 -10.04 -3.25
CA ASN A 191 -0.74 -9.67 -3.96
C ASN A 191 0.01 -8.58 -3.19
N SER A 192 1.31 -8.46 -3.43
CA SER A 192 2.08 -7.30 -3.00
C SER A 192 2.53 -6.46 -4.18
N LEU A 193 2.86 -5.19 -3.88
CA LEU A 193 3.40 -4.24 -4.84
C LEU A 193 4.51 -3.46 -4.17
N TRP A 194 5.65 -3.34 -4.86
CA TRP A 194 6.82 -2.62 -4.40
C TRP A 194 7.39 -1.74 -5.52
N PRO A 195 7.94 -0.57 -5.22
CA PRO A 195 8.54 0.27 -6.26
C PRO A 195 9.92 -0.25 -6.66
N ARG A 196 10.27 -0.16 -7.94
CA ARG A 196 11.64 -0.41 -8.41
C ARG A 196 12.57 0.70 -7.99
N THR A 197 12.11 1.93 -8.06
CA THR A 197 12.89 3.12 -7.70
C THR A 197 12.27 3.81 -6.49
N LEU A 198 13.05 4.61 -5.78
CA LEU A 198 12.51 5.44 -4.71
C LEU A 198 11.28 6.21 -5.20
N ILE A 199 10.30 6.36 -4.31
CA ILE A 199 9.09 7.15 -4.57
C ILE A 199 9.14 8.44 -3.74
N ASP A 200 8.90 9.57 -4.38
CA ASP A 200 8.92 10.89 -3.73
C ASP A 200 7.79 11.03 -2.69
N THR A 201 8.11 10.63 -1.48
CA THR A 201 7.22 10.64 -0.32
C THR A 201 7.90 11.31 0.86
N ALA A 202 7.12 11.67 1.88
CA ALA A 202 7.66 12.20 3.12
C ALA A 202 8.65 11.23 3.81
N ALA A 203 8.47 9.91 3.66
CA ALA A 203 9.39 8.91 4.18
C ALA A 203 10.75 8.98 3.47
N VAL A 204 10.75 9.08 2.15
CA VAL A 204 11.99 9.21 1.37
C VAL A 204 12.66 10.56 1.64
N ARG A 205 11.92 11.65 1.69
CA ARG A 205 12.49 12.99 1.98
C ARG A 205 13.10 13.08 3.38
N ASN A 206 12.50 12.45 4.38
CA ASN A 206 12.86 12.65 5.79
C ASN A 206 13.75 11.54 6.38
N VAL A 207 13.75 10.32 5.81
CA VAL A 207 14.43 9.16 6.40
C VAL A 207 15.41 8.51 5.42
N VAL A 208 14.98 8.21 4.20
CA VAL A 208 15.79 7.45 3.23
C VAL A 208 16.79 8.35 2.51
N GLY A 209 16.37 9.56 2.14
CA GLY A 209 17.12 10.45 1.27
C GLY A 209 16.92 10.14 -0.22
N GLY A 210 17.43 11.01 -1.10
CA GLY A 210 17.41 10.76 -2.54
C GLY A 210 16.13 11.17 -3.28
N ALA A 211 15.27 11.99 -2.69
CA ALA A 211 13.99 12.43 -3.28
C ALA A 211 14.13 13.06 -4.70
N GLY A 212 15.24 13.75 -4.99
CA GLY A 212 15.49 14.30 -6.33
C GLY A 212 15.74 13.24 -7.41
N ARG A 213 15.90 11.97 -7.05
CA ARG A 213 16.08 10.81 -7.93
C ARG A 213 14.96 9.78 -7.77
N ALA A 214 13.82 10.22 -7.26
CA ALA A 214 12.66 9.39 -6.97
C ALA A 214 11.55 9.64 -8.00
N ARG A 215 10.79 8.60 -8.34
CA ARG A 215 9.58 8.73 -9.16
C ARG A 215 8.41 9.29 -8.35
N SER A 216 7.45 9.86 -9.07
CA SER A 216 6.17 10.29 -8.51
C SER A 216 5.39 9.09 -7.92
N PRO A 217 4.64 9.27 -6.81
CA PRO A 217 3.74 8.24 -6.27
C PRO A 217 2.68 7.74 -7.27
N GLN A 218 2.48 8.46 -8.37
CA GLN A 218 1.52 8.09 -9.40
C GLN A 218 1.85 6.74 -10.06
N ILE A 219 3.14 6.38 -10.22
CA ILE A 219 3.52 5.08 -10.78
C ILE A 219 2.97 3.92 -9.93
N MET A 220 3.08 4.03 -8.60
CA MET A 220 2.52 3.04 -7.68
C MET A 220 0.99 2.99 -7.74
N ALA A 221 0.35 4.14 -7.94
CA ALA A 221 -1.11 4.23 -8.06
C ALA A 221 -1.63 3.55 -9.32
N ASP A 222 -0.97 3.77 -10.46
CA ASP A 222 -1.36 3.18 -11.73
C ASP A 222 -1.06 1.67 -11.76
N ALA A 223 0.07 1.23 -11.21
CA ALA A 223 0.38 -0.18 -11.03
C ALA A 223 -0.61 -0.88 -10.08
N ALA A 224 -0.95 -0.25 -8.95
CA ALA A 224 -1.97 -0.77 -8.04
C ALA A 224 -3.33 -0.90 -8.72
N TYR A 225 -3.73 0.10 -9.49
CA TYR A 225 -4.96 0.06 -10.28
C TYR A 225 -4.97 -1.10 -11.27
N ALA A 226 -3.89 -1.30 -12.00
CA ALA A 226 -3.74 -2.41 -12.93
C ALA A 226 -3.94 -3.76 -12.21
N VAL A 227 -3.27 -3.98 -11.08
CA VAL A 227 -3.40 -5.22 -10.28
C VAL A 227 -4.83 -5.40 -9.75
N LEU A 228 -5.42 -4.37 -9.14
CA LEU A 228 -6.74 -4.42 -8.50
C LEU A 228 -7.91 -4.58 -9.48
N THR A 229 -7.67 -4.34 -10.77
CA THR A 229 -8.67 -4.53 -11.83
C THR A 229 -8.49 -5.83 -12.62
N ARG A 230 -7.45 -6.63 -12.34
CA ARG A 230 -7.28 -7.99 -12.87
C ARG A 230 -8.31 -8.93 -12.23
N ASP A 231 -8.56 -10.08 -12.86
CA ASP A 231 -9.40 -11.14 -12.29
C ASP A 231 -8.72 -11.74 -11.04
N ALA A 232 -9.37 -11.61 -9.88
CA ALA A 232 -8.85 -12.08 -8.60
C ALA A 232 -8.50 -13.56 -8.60
N LYS A 233 -9.29 -14.39 -9.30
CA LYS A 233 -9.06 -15.84 -9.39
C LYS A 233 -7.82 -16.22 -10.18
N ARG A 234 -7.27 -15.29 -10.96
CA ARG A 234 -6.12 -15.52 -11.87
C ARG A 234 -4.90 -14.71 -11.49
N CYS A 235 -5.06 -13.69 -10.68
CA CYS A 235 -4.00 -12.77 -10.28
C CYS A 235 -3.86 -12.77 -8.76
N THR A 236 -3.20 -13.79 -8.21
CA THR A 236 -2.96 -13.95 -6.76
C THR A 236 -1.56 -14.51 -6.51
N ALA A 237 -1.04 -14.38 -5.29
CA ALA A 237 0.27 -14.84 -4.84
C ALA A 237 1.47 -14.17 -5.52
N ASN A 238 1.28 -13.00 -6.15
CA ASN A 238 2.38 -12.29 -6.82
C ASN A 238 3.00 -11.25 -5.89
N LEU A 239 4.31 -11.09 -6.02
CA LEU A 239 5.09 -10.03 -5.39
C LEU A 239 5.57 -9.09 -6.51
N PHE A 240 4.71 -8.17 -6.91
CA PHE A 240 4.89 -7.32 -8.08
C PHE A 240 5.87 -6.16 -7.84
N ILE A 241 6.52 -5.75 -8.92
CA ILE A 241 7.25 -4.47 -9.03
C ILE A 241 6.44 -3.51 -9.92
N ASP A 242 6.36 -2.25 -9.55
CA ASP A 242 5.49 -1.25 -10.16
C ASP A 242 5.70 -1.07 -11.67
N ASP A 243 6.95 -0.93 -12.12
CA ASP A 243 7.27 -0.74 -13.52
C ASP A 243 7.03 -2.00 -14.36
N GLU A 244 7.28 -3.20 -13.81
CA GLU A 244 6.97 -4.46 -14.47
C GLU A 244 5.48 -4.61 -14.73
N VAL A 245 4.64 -4.28 -13.73
CA VAL A 245 3.18 -4.29 -13.88
C VAL A 245 2.74 -3.36 -15.01
N LEU A 246 3.29 -2.15 -15.08
CA LEU A 246 2.92 -1.18 -16.11
C LEU A 246 3.42 -1.58 -17.50
N LEU A 247 4.62 -2.15 -17.60
CA LEU A 247 5.14 -2.71 -18.87
C LEU A 247 4.24 -3.84 -19.38
N ASP A 248 3.78 -4.75 -18.50
CA ASP A 248 2.83 -5.81 -18.83
C ASP A 248 1.48 -5.26 -19.36
N GLU A 249 1.07 -4.08 -18.89
CA GLU A 249 -0.13 -3.38 -19.36
C GLU A 249 0.13 -2.54 -20.63
N GLY A 250 1.34 -2.59 -21.19
CA GLY A 250 1.72 -1.88 -22.41
C GLY A 250 2.15 -0.42 -22.22
N VAL A 251 2.37 0.02 -20.98
CA VAL A 251 2.91 1.37 -20.70
C VAL A 251 4.42 1.33 -20.87
N THR A 252 4.92 1.75 -22.05
CA THR A 252 6.34 1.69 -22.39
C THR A 252 7.11 2.94 -22.03
N ASP A 253 6.44 4.11 -21.90
CA ASP A 253 7.08 5.36 -21.47
C ASP A 253 6.80 5.63 -19.98
N LEU A 254 7.80 5.35 -19.16
CA LEU A 254 7.75 5.59 -17.71
C LEU A 254 8.36 6.96 -17.33
N SER A 255 8.82 7.75 -18.28
CA SER A 255 9.41 9.07 -18.03
C SER A 255 8.42 10.06 -17.43
N VAL A 256 7.11 9.86 -17.69
CA VAL A 256 6.01 10.67 -17.13
C VAL A 256 5.95 10.63 -15.60
N TYR A 257 6.54 9.61 -14.98
CA TYR A 257 6.62 9.46 -13.52
C TYR A 257 7.93 10.00 -12.94
N SER A 258 8.90 10.38 -13.78
CA SER A 258 10.19 10.94 -13.35
C SER A 258 10.05 12.41 -12.97
N PRO A 259 10.97 12.97 -12.15
CA PRO A 259 10.98 14.41 -11.90
C PRO A 259 11.11 15.20 -13.21
N ALA A 260 10.43 16.34 -13.30
CA ALA A 260 10.43 17.17 -14.50
C ALA A 260 11.85 17.56 -14.91
N GLY A 261 12.22 17.30 -16.17
CA GLY A 261 13.55 17.59 -16.71
C GLY A 261 14.68 16.72 -16.17
N PHE A 262 14.39 15.65 -15.44
CA PHE A 262 15.41 14.75 -14.92
C PHE A 262 16.02 13.88 -16.02
N ALA A 263 17.31 14.00 -16.23
CA ALA A 263 18.07 13.26 -17.25
C ALA A 263 19.08 12.24 -16.65
N GLY A 264 19.07 12.05 -15.35
CA GLY A 264 19.99 11.15 -14.64
C GLY A 264 19.40 9.77 -14.33
N ASP A 265 20.18 8.95 -13.62
CA ASP A 265 19.69 7.65 -13.15
C ASP A 265 18.84 7.81 -11.90
N LEU A 266 17.64 7.23 -11.93
CA LEU A 266 16.78 7.13 -10.77
C LEU A 266 17.42 6.22 -9.69
N ALA A 267 17.17 6.52 -8.42
CA ALA A 267 17.69 5.70 -7.34
C ALA A 267 16.80 4.45 -7.16
N LEU A 268 17.43 3.27 -7.12
CA LEU A 268 16.72 2.02 -6.82
C LEU A 268 16.19 2.03 -5.39
N ASP A 269 15.05 1.39 -5.19
CA ASP A 269 14.50 1.15 -3.86
C ASP A 269 15.21 -0.03 -3.18
N ILE A 270 14.98 -0.17 -1.87
CA ILE A 270 15.52 -1.25 -1.06
C ILE A 270 14.88 -2.59 -1.51
N PHE A 271 15.63 -3.69 -1.46
CA PHE A 271 15.23 -5.06 -1.84
C PHE A 271 15.12 -5.34 -3.33
N VAL A 272 15.46 -4.40 -4.19
CA VAL A 272 15.40 -4.56 -5.64
C VAL A 272 16.80 -4.45 -6.23
N ASP A 273 17.19 -5.46 -7.01
CA ASP A 273 18.44 -5.47 -7.74
C ASP A 273 18.30 -4.69 -9.06
N PRO A 274 19.40 -4.19 -9.63
CA PRO A 274 19.39 -3.64 -10.98
C PRO A 274 18.83 -4.67 -11.98
N ALA A 275 18.07 -4.17 -12.95
CA ALA A 275 17.50 -5.00 -14.02
C ALA A 275 18.60 -5.49 -15.00
#